data_de635aef39d9c422dd4323c09007809f
#
_entry.id   de635aef39d9c422dd4323c09007809f
#
_cell.length_a   1.000
_cell.length_b   1.000
_cell.length_c   1.000
_cell.angle_alpha   90.00
_cell.angle_beta   90.00
_cell.angle_gamma   90.00
#
_symmetry.space_group_name_H-M   'P 1'
#
loop_
_entity.id
_entity.type
_entity.pdbx_description
1 polymer ?
#
loop_
_entity_poly.entity_id
_entity_poly.type
_entity_poly.pdbx_seq_one_letter_code
_entity_poly.pdbx_strand_id
1 'polypeptide(L)'
;MEFLEAIKLPFTGLRAAILATVLTVAAAAAVPAAAEDNPLGLIDPATISVGTMGDAKPYAFTTSDGNFTGFDIELFLNVAERIGFKKDQVIFTGQEFAALMPSVANSRFDVAAAAIGTTEKRKETVDFSDGYIAGYLSVLTADASITDAAGLKGKRLGVVQGTLQEIYAEKNFTGADLVKFPDNNSAVAALNNATVNAHFLDYEAAKDYSSRYPELKIAINIPSFGAPAGFVVRKGNDALREALNKALHAAMQDGTWKTLHEKWFPGTPMPEAYLPKP
;
A
#
# COMPACT_ATOMS: atom_id res chain seq x y z
N MET A 1 -62.55 -2.33 62.44
CA MET A 1 -63.99 -2.42 62.07
C MET A 1 -63.98 -3.06 60.72
N GLU A 2 -64.22 -4.36 60.71
CA GLU A 2 -65.43 -5.04 60.20
C GLU A 2 -65.52 -5.07 58.69
N PHE A 3 -65.75 -6.15 57.97
CA PHE A 3 -66.40 -7.46 58.24
C PHE A 3 -65.86 -8.52 57.25
N LEU A 4 -65.65 -9.71 57.73
CA LEU A 4 -65.67 -10.96 57.01
C LEU A 4 -67.02 -11.21 56.35
N GLU A 5 -67.06 -11.81 55.18
CA GLU A 5 -67.96 -12.94 54.96
C GLU A 5 -67.45 -13.90 53.89
N ALA A 6 -67.44 -15.15 54.27
CA ALA A 6 -67.10 -16.30 53.49
C ALA A 6 -68.38 -16.86 52.84
N ILE A 7 -68.33 -17.27 51.58
CA ILE A 7 -69.35 -18.13 50.97
C ILE A 7 -68.72 -19.40 50.46
N LYS A 8 -69.25 -20.55 50.92
CA LYS A 8 -68.88 -21.91 50.66
C LYS A 8 -69.51 -22.40 49.34
N LEU A 9 -68.75 -23.22 48.66
CA LEU A 9 -68.90 -24.25 47.57
C LEU A 9 -70.32 -24.84 47.33
N PRO A 10 -70.53 -25.48 46.12
CA PRO A 10 -70.24 -26.94 46.10
C PRO A 10 -69.50 -27.45 44.84
N PHE A 11 -68.83 -28.58 45.08
CA PHE A 11 -68.23 -29.51 44.12
C PHE A 11 -69.26 -30.12 43.18
N THR A 12 -68.98 -30.14 41.86
CA THR A 12 -69.42 -31.21 40.97
C THR A 12 -68.33 -31.43 39.91
N GLY A 13 -67.89 -32.67 39.86
CA GLY A 13 -66.74 -33.09 39.03
C GLY A 13 -67.02 -33.07 37.54
N LEU A 14 -65.96 -32.77 36.79
CA LEU A 14 -65.91 -33.12 35.40
C LEU A 14 -64.51 -33.59 35.04
N ARG A 15 -64.46 -34.69 34.35
CA ARG A 15 -63.26 -35.49 34.03
C ARG A 15 -62.26 -34.63 33.18
N ALA A 16 -61.02 -34.64 33.67
CA ALA A 16 -59.90 -34.08 32.95
C ALA A 16 -59.54 -34.95 31.74
N ALA A 17 -59.65 -34.42 30.53
CA ALA A 17 -59.04 -34.93 29.33
C ALA A 17 -57.67 -34.25 29.18
N ILE A 18 -56.59 -35.03 29.44
CA ILE A 18 -55.23 -34.58 29.25
C ILE A 18 -54.92 -34.60 27.74
N LEU A 19 -54.90 -33.44 27.09
CA LEU A 19 -54.35 -33.23 25.75
C LEU A 19 -52.84 -33.07 25.87
N ALA A 20 -52.11 -34.14 25.61
CA ALA A 20 -50.65 -34.05 25.50
C ALA A 20 -50.26 -33.39 24.18
N THR A 21 -49.98 -32.10 24.24
CA THR A 21 -49.39 -31.36 23.09
C THR A 21 -47.90 -31.74 23.03
N VAL A 22 -47.56 -32.60 22.07
CA VAL A 22 -46.15 -32.92 21.76
C VAL A 22 -45.55 -31.71 21.03
N LEU A 23 -44.78 -30.92 21.75
CA LEU A 23 -43.97 -29.85 21.17
C LEU A 23 -42.77 -30.48 20.49
N THR A 24 -42.84 -30.75 19.19
CA THR A 24 -41.68 -31.11 18.35
C THR A 24 -40.81 -29.88 18.19
N VAL A 25 -39.78 -29.76 19.05
CA VAL A 25 -38.67 -28.82 18.82
C VAL A 25 -37.90 -29.35 17.63
N ALA A 26 -38.12 -28.75 16.46
CA ALA A 26 -37.24 -28.91 15.32
C ALA A 26 -35.90 -28.24 15.67
N ALA A 27 -34.93 -29.05 16.10
CA ALA A 27 -33.55 -28.66 16.18
C ALA A 27 -33.10 -28.33 14.72
N ALA A 28 -33.15 -27.07 14.33
CA ALA A 28 -32.45 -26.62 13.14
C ALA A 28 -30.96 -26.88 13.41
N ALA A 29 -30.45 -27.94 12.78
CA ALA A 29 -29.01 -28.18 12.70
C ALA A 29 -28.43 -26.93 12.02
N ALA A 30 -27.78 -26.07 12.80
CA ALA A 30 -26.91 -25.01 12.25
C ALA A 30 -25.84 -25.77 11.46
N VAL A 31 -25.97 -25.74 10.13
CA VAL A 31 -24.88 -26.14 9.25
C VAL A 31 -23.73 -25.19 9.63
N PRO A 32 -22.58 -25.70 10.10
CA PRO A 32 -21.44 -24.83 10.30
C PRO A 32 -21.16 -24.17 8.95
N ALA A 33 -21.19 -22.83 8.90
CA ALA A 33 -20.68 -22.11 7.75
C ALA A 33 -19.28 -22.64 7.53
N ALA A 34 -19.04 -23.30 6.39
CA ALA A 34 -17.69 -23.71 6.03
C ALA A 34 -16.84 -22.46 6.17
N ALA A 35 -15.83 -22.49 7.04
CA ALA A 35 -14.88 -21.41 7.11
C ALA A 35 -14.33 -21.25 5.68
N GLU A 36 -14.51 -20.08 5.08
CA GLU A 36 -13.95 -19.83 3.76
C GLU A 36 -12.46 -20.15 3.81
N ASP A 37 -12.01 -20.96 2.87
CA ASP A 37 -10.61 -21.35 2.78
C ASP A 37 -9.80 -20.09 2.46
N ASN A 38 -8.97 -19.64 3.41
CA ASN A 38 -8.15 -18.42 3.30
C ASN A 38 -6.66 -18.79 3.36
N PRO A 39 -6.14 -19.51 2.37
CA PRO A 39 -4.77 -20.02 2.38
C PRO A 39 -3.71 -18.91 2.33
N LEU A 40 -4.07 -17.70 1.86
CA LEU A 40 -3.17 -16.54 1.79
C LEU A 40 -3.27 -15.64 3.02
N GLY A 41 -4.15 -15.92 3.97
CA GLY A 41 -4.33 -15.11 5.18
C GLY A 41 -4.74 -13.66 4.90
N LEU A 42 -5.59 -13.44 3.90
CA LEU A 42 -6.12 -12.14 3.52
C LEU A 42 -7.14 -11.63 4.55
N ILE A 43 -7.42 -10.34 4.50
CA ILE A 43 -8.47 -9.70 5.33
C ILE A 43 -9.84 -10.19 4.87
N ASP A 44 -10.05 -10.26 3.56
CA ASP A 44 -11.22 -10.84 2.90
C ASP A 44 -10.72 -11.88 1.88
N PRO A 45 -11.04 -13.18 2.00
CA PRO A 45 -10.54 -14.19 1.07
C PRO A 45 -11.03 -14.01 -0.36
N ALA A 46 -12.10 -13.25 -0.60
CA ALA A 46 -12.65 -12.98 -1.93
C ALA A 46 -11.94 -11.84 -2.68
N THR A 47 -11.20 -10.99 -1.98
CA THR A 47 -10.54 -9.80 -2.54
C THR A 47 -9.15 -9.61 -1.97
N ILE A 48 -8.30 -8.84 -2.68
CA ILE A 48 -7.02 -8.42 -2.15
C ILE A 48 -7.00 -6.88 -2.07
N SER A 49 -6.83 -6.37 -0.86
CA SER A 49 -6.80 -4.93 -0.58
C SER A 49 -5.38 -4.37 -0.65
N VAL A 50 -5.20 -3.30 -1.42
CA VAL A 50 -3.88 -2.73 -1.72
C VAL A 50 -3.84 -1.24 -1.40
N GLY A 51 -3.00 -0.87 -0.43
CA GLY A 51 -2.66 0.52 -0.17
C GLY A 51 -1.62 1.04 -1.17
N THR A 52 -1.83 2.23 -1.72
CA THR A 52 -0.91 2.83 -2.70
C THR A 52 -0.87 4.35 -2.60
N MET A 53 0.04 4.99 -3.32
CA MET A 53 0.06 6.45 -3.50
C MET A 53 -0.75 6.86 -4.73
N GLY A 54 -1.18 8.13 -4.78
CA GLY A 54 -1.92 8.69 -5.91
C GLY A 54 -1.15 9.71 -6.75
N ASP A 55 0.14 9.97 -6.45
CA ASP A 55 0.91 11.09 -7.04
C ASP A 55 2.39 10.77 -7.33
N ALA A 56 2.79 9.50 -7.28
CA ALA A 56 4.15 9.05 -7.53
C ALA A 56 4.32 8.48 -8.96
N LYS A 57 4.01 9.28 -9.98
CA LYS A 57 4.23 8.89 -11.38
C LYS A 57 5.74 8.73 -11.67
N PRO A 58 6.17 7.68 -12.39
CA PRO A 58 5.39 6.68 -13.11
C PRO A 58 5.04 5.41 -12.30
N TYR A 59 5.34 5.36 -11.00
CA TYR A 59 5.16 4.16 -10.16
C TYR A 59 3.69 3.89 -9.83
N ALA A 60 3.06 4.78 -9.09
CA ALA A 60 1.65 4.69 -8.68
C ALA A 60 1.03 6.07 -8.63
N PHE A 61 0.00 6.32 -9.43
CA PHE A 61 -0.66 7.62 -9.50
C PHE A 61 -2.12 7.49 -9.94
N THR A 62 -2.90 8.54 -9.68
CA THR A 62 -4.30 8.62 -10.04
C THR A 62 -4.45 9.36 -11.37
N THR A 63 -5.23 8.80 -12.28
CA THR A 63 -5.62 9.44 -13.54
C THR A 63 -6.75 10.46 -13.32
N SER A 64 -7.08 11.26 -14.32
CA SER A 64 -8.14 12.28 -14.24
C SER A 64 -9.54 11.71 -13.98
N ASP A 65 -9.77 10.45 -14.31
CA ASP A 65 -11.02 9.70 -14.06
C ASP A 65 -11.01 8.96 -12.71
N GLY A 66 -9.98 9.20 -11.87
CA GLY A 66 -9.89 8.68 -10.51
C GLY A 66 -9.34 7.26 -10.39
N ASN A 67 -8.92 6.64 -11.49
CA ASN A 67 -8.36 5.29 -11.46
C ASN A 67 -6.87 5.30 -11.11
N PHE A 68 -6.41 4.30 -10.37
CA PHE A 68 -4.99 4.08 -10.14
C PHE A 68 -4.33 3.43 -11.35
N THR A 69 -3.13 3.89 -11.68
CA THR A 69 -2.28 3.36 -12.75
C THR A 69 -0.80 3.58 -12.42
N GLY A 70 0.08 3.05 -13.25
CA GLY A 70 1.52 3.13 -13.07
C GLY A 70 2.17 1.75 -13.05
N PHE A 71 3.50 1.75 -12.98
CA PHE A 71 4.28 0.50 -13.01
C PHE A 71 3.89 -0.45 -11.89
N ASP A 72 3.84 0.03 -10.65
CA ASP A 72 3.52 -0.78 -9.47
C ASP A 72 2.10 -1.34 -9.54
N ILE A 73 1.15 -0.52 -10.02
CA ILE A 73 -0.26 -0.90 -10.15
C ILE A 73 -0.41 -2.02 -11.19
N GLU A 74 0.18 -1.83 -12.38
CA GLU A 74 0.06 -2.81 -13.46
C GLU A 74 0.83 -4.10 -13.16
N LEU A 75 2.01 -3.98 -12.55
CA LEU A 75 2.77 -5.15 -12.10
C LEU A 75 2.01 -5.92 -11.01
N PHE A 76 1.45 -5.21 -10.01
CA PHE A 76 0.68 -5.87 -8.97
C PHE A 76 -0.57 -6.56 -9.53
N LEU A 77 -1.31 -5.93 -10.46
CA LEU A 77 -2.46 -6.56 -11.12
C LEU A 77 -2.06 -7.86 -11.82
N ASN A 78 -0.92 -7.87 -12.53
CA ASN A 78 -0.42 -9.09 -13.18
C ASN A 78 -0.02 -10.16 -12.15
N VAL A 79 0.64 -9.76 -11.06
CA VAL A 79 1.01 -10.67 -9.96
C VAL A 79 -0.24 -11.24 -9.29
N ALA A 80 -1.25 -10.40 -9.02
CA ALA A 80 -2.52 -10.81 -8.42
C ALA A 80 -3.29 -11.81 -9.32
N GLU A 81 -3.32 -11.58 -10.63
CA GLU A 81 -3.93 -12.51 -11.59
C GLU A 81 -3.25 -13.90 -11.54
N ARG A 82 -1.92 -13.95 -11.43
CA ARG A 82 -1.15 -15.20 -11.33
C ARG A 82 -1.40 -15.98 -10.04
N ILE A 83 -1.84 -15.32 -8.98
CA ILE A 83 -2.22 -15.97 -7.71
C ILE A 83 -3.72 -16.18 -7.58
N GLY A 84 -4.50 -15.96 -8.66
CA GLY A 84 -5.91 -16.33 -8.77
C GLY A 84 -6.92 -15.20 -8.64
N PHE A 85 -6.52 -13.92 -8.50
CA PHE A 85 -7.42 -12.78 -8.39
C PHE A 85 -7.67 -12.11 -9.74
N LYS A 86 -8.93 -11.88 -10.06
CA LYS A 86 -9.30 -11.05 -11.20
C LYS A 86 -9.07 -9.56 -10.88
N LYS A 87 -8.99 -8.72 -11.92
CA LYS A 87 -8.77 -7.29 -11.76
C LYS A 87 -9.80 -6.60 -10.85
N ASP A 88 -11.05 -7.00 -10.93
CA ASP A 88 -12.16 -6.48 -10.11
C ASP A 88 -12.15 -6.96 -8.65
N GLN A 89 -11.31 -7.95 -8.34
CA GLN A 89 -11.06 -8.44 -6.98
C GLN A 89 -9.84 -7.77 -6.32
N VAL A 90 -9.10 -6.91 -7.05
CA VAL A 90 -7.97 -6.13 -6.53
C VAL A 90 -8.45 -4.71 -6.22
N ILE A 91 -8.49 -4.36 -4.94
CA ILE A 91 -9.05 -3.09 -4.48
C ILE A 91 -7.92 -2.14 -4.06
N PHE A 92 -7.62 -1.16 -4.92
CA PHE A 92 -6.64 -0.13 -4.60
C PHE A 92 -7.25 1.01 -3.79
N THR A 93 -6.52 1.47 -2.77
CA THR A 93 -6.89 2.63 -1.96
C THR A 93 -5.69 3.55 -1.80
N GLY A 94 -5.88 4.84 -2.15
CA GLY A 94 -4.86 5.86 -2.00
C GLY A 94 -4.64 6.25 -0.55
N GLN A 95 -3.37 6.37 -0.15
CA GLN A 95 -2.97 6.79 1.18
C GLN A 95 -1.64 7.53 1.14
N GLU A 96 -1.38 8.37 2.15
CA GLU A 96 -0.07 8.98 2.37
C GLU A 96 1.00 7.91 2.60
N PHE A 97 2.21 8.11 2.08
CA PHE A 97 3.29 7.13 2.13
C PHE A 97 3.61 6.67 3.57
N ALA A 98 3.67 7.62 4.51
CA ALA A 98 3.98 7.33 5.92
C ALA A 98 2.97 6.38 6.59
N ALA A 99 1.73 6.32 6.09
CA ALA A 99 0.67 5.50 6.63
C ALA A 99 0.55 4.11 5.97
N LEU A 100 1.19 3.87 4.82
CA LEU A 100 1.06 2.60 4.08
C LEU A 100 1.50 1.38 4.90
N MET A 101 2.75 1.39 5.40
CA MET A 101 3.28 0.26 6.17
C MET A 101 2.54 0.04 7.51
N PRO A 102 2.24 1.09 8.30
CA PRO A 102 1.37 0.94 9.48
C PRO A 102 -0.01 0.37 9.16
N SER A 103 -0.60 0.73 8.01
CA SER A 103 -1.90 0.20 7.59
C SER A 103 -1.85 -1.29 7.26
N VAL A 104 -0.79 -1.76 6.60
CA VAL A 104 -0.56 -3.19 6.37
C VAL A 104 -0.30 -3.93 7.69
N ALA A 105 0.57 -3.40 8.56
CA ALA A 105 0.87 -4.00 9.86
C ALA A 105 -0.38 -4.18 10.74
N ASN A 106 -1.34 -3.24 10.64
CA ASN A 106 -2.60 -3.25 11.37
C ASN A 106 -3.77 -3.88 10.59
N SER A 107 -3.50 -4.65 9.54
CA SER A 107 -4.51 -5.37 8.73
C SER A 107 -5.61 -4.45 8.16
N ARG A 108 -5.27 -3.24 7.76
CA ARG A 108 -6.17 -2.37 6.97
C ARG A 108 -6.04 -2.64 5.48
N PHE A 109 -4.86 -3.10 5.06
CA PHE A 109 -4.56 -3.60 3.71
C PHE A 109 -3.85 -4.93 3.82
N ASP A 110 -4.04 -5.79 2.82
CA ASP A 110 -3.27 -7.03 2.65
C ASP A 110 -1.87 -6.72 2.17
N VAL A 111 -1.76 -5.75 1.25
CA VAL A 111 -0.52 -5.37 0.57
C VAL A 111 -0.39 -3.84 0.51
N ALA A 112 0.85 -3.33 0.46
CA ALA A 112 1.11 -2.00 -0.07
C ALA A 112 2.05 -2.07 -1.28
N ALA A 113 1.72 -1.28 -2.34
CA ALA A 113 2.44 -1.20 -3.60
C ALA A 113 2.63 0.28 -3.99
N ALA A 114 3.83 0.83 -3.77
CA ALA A 114 4.17 2.23 -4.01
C ALA A 114 5.70 2.44 -4.05
N ALA A 115 6.43 1.64 -4.81
CA ALA A 115 7.88 1.65 -4.91
C ALA A 115 8.58 1.67 -3.53
N ILE A 116 8.08 0.89 -2.57
CA ILE A 116 8.53 0.94 -1.18
C ILE A 116 9.86 0.21 -1.03
N GLY A 117 10.96 0.96 -0.96
CA GLY A 117 12.29 0.41 -0.75
C GLY A 117 12.42 -0.35 0.56
N THR A 118 13.07 -1.50 0.52
CA THR A 118 13.25 -2.36 1.69
C THR A 118 14.39 -1.84 2.57
N THR A 119 14.16 -1.77 3.89
CA THR A 119 15.19 -1.49 4.90
C THR A 119 15.05 -2.41 6.09
N GLU A 120 16.12 -2.67 6.83
CA GLU A 120 16.05 -3.52 8.03
C GLU A 120 15.08 -2.96 9.06
N LYS A 121 15.06 -1.63 9.25
CA LYS A 121 14.11 -0.99 10.16
C LYS A 121 12.64 -1.23 9.77
N ARG A 122 12.32 -1.18 8.46
CA ARG A 122 10.97 -1.46 7.96
C ARG A 122 10.59 -2.93 8.18
N LYS A 123 11.55 -3.84 7.99
CA LYS A 123 11.37 -5.27 8.23
C LYS A 123 11.08 -5.65 9.69
N GLU A 124 11.31 -4.76 10.65
CA GLU A 124 10.92 -5.01 12.05
C GLU A 124 9.39 -5.10 12.21
N THR A 125 8.63 -4.37 11.39
CA THR A 125 7.17 -4.23 11.52
C THR A 125 6.36 -4.85 10.41
N VAL A 126 6.93 -5.02 9.22
CA VAL A 126 6.29 -5.60 8.04
C VAL A 126 7.25 -6.55 7.34
N ASP A 127 6.74 -7.39 6.44
CA ASP A 127 7.57 -8.17 5.53
C ASP A 127 7.44 -7.64 4.09
N PHE A 128 8.37 -8.03 3.24
CA PHE A 128 8.44 -7.60 1.86
C PHE A 128 8.50 -8.81 0.93
N SER A 129 7.90 -8.68 -0.25
CA SER A 129 8.24 -9.55 -1.38
C SER A 129 9.70 -9.38 -1.77
N ASP A 130 10.17 -10.20 -2.69
CA ASP A 130 11.43 -9.95 -3.39
C ASP A 130 11.35 -8.62 -4.14
N GLY A 131 12.53 -8.00 -4.35
CA GLY A 131 12.60 -6.70 -4.97
C GLY A 131 12.25 -6.76 -6.47
N TYR A 132 11.53 -5.75 -6.95
CA TYR A 132 11.12 -5.67 -8.34
C TYR A 132 11.60 -4.42 -9.06
N ILE A 133 12.08 -3.39 -8.35
CA ILE A 133 12.63 -2.18 -8.96
C ILE A 133 13.63 -1.49 -8.03
N ALA A 134 14.65 -0.87 -8.61
CA ALA A 134 15.60 0.02 -7.94
C ALA A 134 15.90 1.20 -8.87
N GLY A 135 16.29 2.33 -8.28
CA GLY A 135 16.54 3.55 -9.06
C GLY A 135 17.43 4.54 -8.33
N TYR A 136 17.29 5.81 -8.71
CA TYR A 136 17.99 6.93 -8.11
C TYR A 136 17.03 7.81 -7.32
N LEU A 137 17.56 8.49 -6.32
CA LEU A 137 16.90 9.58 -5.61
C LEU A 137 17.44 10.90 -6.15
N SER A 138 16.61 11.93 -6.26
CA SER A 138 17.00 13.17 -6.93
C SER A 138 16.51 14.42 -6.23
N VAL A 139 17.31 15.45 -6.26
CA VAL A 139 16.93 16.79 -5.81
C VAL A 139 16.45 17.60 -7.01
N LEU A 140 15.19 18.02 -6.96
CA LEU A 140 14.52 18.88 -7.93
C LEU A 140 14.49 20.31 -7.40
N THR A 141 14.91 21.30 -8.22
CA THR A 141 15.00 22.71 -7.80
C THR A 141 14.93 23.67 -8.98
N ALA A 142 14.51 24.92 -8.73
CA ALA A 142 14.69 26.05 -9.63
C ALA A 142 15.91 26.91 -9.25
N ASP A 143 16.53 26.68 -8.10
CA ASP A 143 17.67 27.43 -7.59
C ASP A 143 18.98 26.94 -8.23
N ALA A 144 19.53 27.69 -9.17
CA ALA A 144 20.76 27.35 -9.86
C ALA A 144 22.01 27.27 -8.94
N SER A 145 21.94 27.75 -7.70
CA SER A 145 23.01 27.64 -6.71
C SER A 145 23.09 26.24 -6.07
N ILE A 146 22.03 25.42 -6.23
CA ILE A 146 21.99 24.05 -5.73
C ILE A 146 22.48 23.12 -6.84
N THR A 147 23.73 22.73 -6.79
CA THR A 147 24.37 21.81 -7.76
C THR A 147 24.88 20.53 -7.09
N ASP A 148 25.01 20.54 -5.77
CA ASP A 148 25.47 19.44 -4.94
C ASP A 148 24.90 19.55 -3.52
N ALA A 149 25.29 18.62 -2.64
CA ALA A 149 24.84 18.60 -1.24
C ALA A 149 25.24 19.85 -0.45
N ALA A 150 26.36 20.51 -0.79
CA ALA A 150 26.80 21.73 -0.11
C ALA A 150 25.89 22.91 -0.43
N GLY A 151 25.34 22.96 -1.65
CA GLY A 151 24.37 23.97 -2.07
C GLY A 151 23.03 23.91 -1.32
N LEU A 152 22.74 22.81 -0.61
CA LEU A 152 21.55 22.70 0.23
C LEU A 152 21.69 23.31 1.63
N LYS A 153 22.90 23.73 2.03
CA LYS A 153 23.14 24.32 3.35
C LYS A 153 22.34 25.62 3.51
N GLY A 154 21.53 25.69 4.57
CA GLY A 154 20.66 26.84 4.86
C GLY A 154 19.45 26.96 3.92
N LYS A 155 19.23 25.99 3.03
CA LYS A 155 18.05 25.91 2.15
C LYS A 155 16.96 25.04 2.77
N ARG A 156 15.70 25.37 2.47
CA ARG A 156 14.54 24.55 2.83
C ARG A 156 14.39 23.44 1.80
N LEU A 157 14.50 22.19 2.27
CA LEU A 157 14.42 20.99 1.44
C LEU A 157 13.15 20.21 1.77
N GLY A 158 12.21 20.14 0.81
CA GLY A 158 11.01 19.33 0.92
C GLY A 158 11.33 17.85 0.78
N VAL A 159 10.75 17.02 1.64
CA VAL A 159 10.77 15.56 1.58
C VAL A 159 9.39 15.01 1.90
N VAL A 160 9.01 13.88 1.29
CA VAL A 160 7.79 13.17 1.71
C VAL A 160 8.09 12.37 2.97
N GLN A 161 7.21 12.48 3.97
CA GLN A 161 7.38 11.85 5.28
C GLN A 161 7.44 10.33 5.17
N GLY A 162 8.35 9.70 5.93
CA GLY A 162 8.50 8.25 6.02
C GLY A 162 9.30 7.63 4.86
N THR A 163 9.75 8.41 3.87
CA THR A 163 10.47 7.95 2.68
C THR A 163 11.96 7.68 2.94
N LEU A 164 12.63 7.02 1.99
CA LEU A 164 14.09 6.89 1.99
C LEU A 164 14.77 8.25 1.80
N GLN A 165 14.13 9.16 1.10
CA GLN A 165 14.61 10.52 0.88
C GLN A 165 14.71 11.28 2.20
N GLU A 166 13.67 11.19 3.05
CA GLU A 166 13.72 11.79 4.40
C GLU A 166 14.87 11.20 5.21
N ILE A 167 14.98 9.88 5.29
CA ILE A 167 16.04 9.18 6.03
C ILE A 167 17.44 9.59 5.53
N TYR A 168 17.60 9.68 4.20
CA TYR A 168 18.87 10.08 3.60
C TYR A 168 19.21 11.54 3.91
N ALA A 169 18.23 12.44 3.75
CA ALA A 169 18.43 13.86 3.96
C ALA A 169 18.78 14.20 5.41
N GLU A 170 18.10 13.57 6.39
CA GLU A 170 18.42 13.72 7.81
C GLU A 170 19.88 13.36 8.13
N LYS A 171 20.41 12.35 7.44
CA LYS A 171 21.79 11.86 7.68
C LYS A 171 22.84 12.61 6.88
N ASN A 172 22.57 12.96 5.62
CA ASN A 172 23.60 13.33 4.65
C ASN A 172 23.50 14.80 4.18
N PHE A 173 22.31 15.42 4.26
CA PHE A 173 22.12 16.83 3.90
C PHE A 173 22.13 17.71 5.16
N THR A 174 23.15 17.51 5.99
CA THR A 174 23.32 18.25 7.25
C THR A 174 23.46 19.74 6.99
N GLY A 175 22.55 20.52 7.59
CA GLY A 175 22.48 21.96 7.37
C GLY A 175 21.39 22.42 6.39
N ALA A 176 20.70 21.51 5.71
CA ALA A 176 19.41 21.80 5.08
C ALA A 176 18.29 21.86 6.16
N ASP A 177 17.33 22.76 5.97
CA ASP A 177 16.11 22.81 6.78
C ASP A 177 15.06 21.90 6.14
N LEU A 178 14.84 20.72 6.75
CA LEU A 178 13.92 19.70 6.19
C LEU A 178 12.47 20.07 6.47
N VAL A 179 11.67 20.17 5.41
CA VAL A 179 10.23 20.39 5.45
C VAL A 179 9.51 19.12 4.99
N LYS A 180 8.75 18.49 5.92
CA LYS A 180 8.07 17.22 5.66
C LYS A 180 6.69 17.47 5.05
N PHE A 181 6.38 16.74 3.98
CA PHE A 181 5.11 16.79 3.27
C PHE A 181 4.40 15.43 3.29
N PRO A 182 3.06 15.40 3.19
CA PRO A 182 2.32 14.14 3.12
C PRO A 182 2.51 13.42 1.77
N ASP A 183 2.71 14.19 0.69
CA ASP A 183 2.78 13.71 -0.70
C ASP A 183 3.68 14.61 -1.58
N ASN A 184 3.98 14.14 -2.80
CA ASN A 184 4.82 14.86 -3.74
C ASN A 184 4.12 16.10 -4.31
N ASN A 185 2.81 16.07 -4.53
CA ASN A 185 2.08 17.21 -5.08
C ASN A 185 2.17 18.42 -4.15
N SER A 186 1.99 18.20 -2.84
CA SER A 186 2.13 19.25 -1.82
C SER A 186 3.56 19.81 -1.76
N ALA A 187 4.57 18.93 -1.86
CA ALA A 187 5.97 19.32 -1.87
C ALA A 187 6.34 20.13 -3.13
N VAL A 188 5.87 19.70 -4.31
CA VAL A 188 6.10 20.42 -5.58
C VAL A 188 5.34 21.74 -5.61
N ALA A 189 4.12 21.81 -5.08
CA ALA A 189 3.42 23.07 -4.92
C ALA A 189 4.19 24.07 -4.04
N ALA A 190 4.78 23.59 -2.93
CA ALA A 190 5.65 24.38 -2.06
C ALA A 190 6.96 24.80 -2.75
N LEU A 191 7.50 23.97 -3.65
CA LEU A 191 8.66 24.31 -4.48
C LEU A 191 8.31 25.40 -5.50
N ASN A 192 7.19 25.27 -6.21
CA ASN A 192 6.76 26.23 -7.23
C ASN A 192 6.42 27.61 -6.64
N ASN A 193 5.93 27.68 -5.40
CA ASN A 193 5.66 28.95 -4.72
C ASN A 193 6.83 29.45 -3.87
N ALA A 194 8.02 28.85 -4.01
CA ALA A 194 9.25 29.16 -3.28
C ALA A 194 9.13 29.02 -1.74
N THR A 195 8.17 28.28 -1.23
CA THR A 195 8.08 27.94 0.20
C THR A 195 9.23 27.01 0.60
N VAL A 196 9.67 26.12 -0.31
CA VAL A 196 10.93 25.38 -0.20
C VAL A 196 11.82 25.69 -1.40
N ASN A 197 13.14 25.49 -1.25
CA ASN A 197 14.13 25.78 -2.30
C ASN A 197 14.36 24.55 -3.22
N ALA A 198 14.10 23.37 -2.70
CA ALA A 198 14.27 22.10 -3.41
C ALA A 198 13.30 21.05 -2.88
N HIS A 199 13.06 20.00 -3.67
CA HIS A 199 12.34 18.79 -3.26
C HIS A 199 13.18 17.55 -3.56
N PHE A 200 13.29 16.64 -2.60
CA PHE A 200 14.06 15.41 -2.75
C PHE A 200 13.10 14.21 -2.88
N LEU A 201 13.12 13.56 -4.05
CA LEU A 201 12.16 12.55 -4.47
C LEU A 201 12.83 11.50 -5.38
N ASP A 202 12.07 10.52 -5.87
CA ASP A 202 12.58 9.55 -6.83
C ASP A 202 12.88 10.20 -8.18
N TYR A 203 13.96 9.75 -8.84
CA TYR A 203 14.45 10.32 -10.10
C TYR A 203 13.39 10.35 -11.20
N GLU A 204 12.65 9.27 -11.40
CA GLU A 204 11.65 9.21 -12.45
C GLU A 204 10.46 10.14 -12.17
N ALA A 205 10.07 10.29 -10.90
CA ALA A 205 9.08 11.28 -10.51
C ALA A 205 9.64 12.71 -10.72
N ALA A 206 10.91 12.96 -10.39
CA ALA A 206 11.56 14.25 -10.66
C ALA A 206 11.58 14.58 -12.17
N LYS A 207 11.82 13.60 -13.04
CA LYS A 207 11.73 13.76 -14.50
C LYS A 207 10.32 14.17 -14.95
N ASP A 208 9.30 13.50 -14.43
CA ASP A 208 7.90 13.83 -14.75
C ASP A 208 7.57 15.27 -14.32
N TYR A 209 7.93 15.68 -13.10
CA TYR A 209 7.72 17.06 -12.65
C TYR A 209 8.54 18.06 -13.45
N SER A 210 9.81 17.80 -13.76
CA SER A 210 10.64 18.67 -14.60
C SER A 210 10.10 18.83 -16.02
N SER A 211 9.41 17.84 -16.56
CA SER A 211 8.75 17.93 -17.86
C SER A 211 7.51 18.84 -17.85
N ARG A 212 6.79 18.87 -16.71
CA ARG A 212 5.59 19.70 -16.51
C ARG A 212 5.92 21.13 -16.07
N TYR A 213 7.04 21.32 -15.39
CA TYR A 213 7.54 22.59 -14.85
C TYR A 213 8.96 22.82 -15.37
N PRO A 214 9.13 23.45 -16.56
CA PRO A 214 10.43 23.59 -17.23
C PRO A 214 11.48 24.38 -16.45
N GLU A 215 11.07 25.21 -15.48
CA GLU A 215 11.94 25.93 -14.54
C GLU A 215 12.61 24.99 -13.53
N LEU A 216 12.00 23.86 -13.20
CA LEU A 216 12.54 22.88 -12.27
C LEU A 216 13.56 21.99 -12.97
N LYS A 217 14.74 21.83 -12.37
CA LYS A 217 15.84 21.01 -12.85
C LYS A 217 16.24 19.98 -11.83
N ILE A 218 16.63 18.81 -12.30
CA ILE A 218 17.26 17.78 -11.46
C ILE A 218 18.72 18.21 -11.23
N ALA A 219 19.03 18.61 -10.01
CA ALA A 219 20.36 19.12 -9.64
C ALA A 219 21.29 18.05 -9.09
N ILE A 220 20.74 17.06 -8.36
CA ILE A 220 21.53 16.03 -7.68
C ILE A 220 20.86 14.68 -7.93
N ASN A 221 21.67 13.65 -8.27
CA ASN A 221 21.25 12.28 -8.36
C ASN A 221 22.04 11.41 -7.42
N ILE A 222 21.38 10.57 -6.65
CA ILE A 222 21.98 9.69 -5.65
C ILE A 222 21.46 8.27 -5.91
N PRO A 223 22.33 7.25 -6.03
CA PRO A 223 21.90 5.87 -6.09
C PRO A 223 21.06 5.54 -4.85
N SER A 224 19.95 4.84 -5.02
CA SER A 224 19.16 4.39 -3.89
C SER A 224 20.02 3.53 -2.97
N PHE A 225 20.06 3.88 -1.69
CA PHE A 225 20.88 3.22 -0.68
C PHE A 225 20.15 2.05 0.01
N GLY A 226 18.86 1.91 -0.23
CA GLY A 226 18.06 0.78 0.24
C GLY A 226 18.14 -0.41 -0.70
N ALA A 227 17.69 -1.57 -0.24
CA ALA A 227 17.40 -2.67 -1.13
C ALA A 227 16.28 -2.28 -2.12
N PRO A 228 16.15 -3.00 -3.25
CA PRO A 228 15.07 -2.75 -4.20
C PRO A 228 13.70 -2.66 -3.53
N ALA A 229 12.78 -1.93 -4.16
CA ALA A 229 11.40 -1.87 -3.72
C ALA A 229 10.73 -3.23 -3.85
N GLY A 230 9.92 -3.59 -2.87
CA GLY A 230 9.12 -4.81 -2.82
C GLY A 230 7.67 -4.48 -2.43
N PHE A 231 6.76 -5.41 -2.69
CA PHE A 231 5.41 -5.35 -2.16
C PHE A 231 5.45 -5.61 -0.65
N VAL A 232 4.79 -4.74 0.12
CA VAL A 232 4.73 -4.88 1.58
C VAL A 232 3.59 -5.78 1.96
N VAL A 233 3.83 -6.73 2.84
CA VAL A 233 2.81 -7.60 3.45
C VAL A 233 2.91 -7.54 4.97
N ARG A 234 1.86 -7.95 5.66
CA ARG A 234 1.85 -8.03 7.12
C ARG A 234 2.95 -8.98 7.59
N LYS A 235 3.59 -8.59 8.69
CA LYS A 235 4.63 -9.39 9.34
C LYS A 235 4.16 -10.81 9.62
N GLY A 236 4.91 -11.80 9.16
CA GLY A 236 4.61 -13.23 9.33
C GLY A 236 3.52 -13.79 8.41
N ASN A 237 3.01 -13.03 7.43
CA ASN A 237 2.15 -13.59 6.38
C ASN A 237 3.01 -14.19 5.26
N ASP A 238 3.70 -15.29 5.57
CA ASP A 238 4.59 -15.99 4.63
C ASP A 238 3.85 -16.55 3.43
N ALA A 239 2.62 -17.03 3.62
CA ALA A 239 1.84 -17.62 2.53
C ALA A 239 1.57 -16.61 1.41
N LEU A 240 1.12 -15.39 1.75
CA LEU A 240 0.93 -14.33 0.76
C LEU A 240 2.27 -13.89 0.15
N ARG A 241 3.28 -13.68 0.98
CA ARG A 241 4.61 -13.25 0.55
C ARG A 241 5.23 -14.21 -0.47
N GLU A 242 5.17 -15.51 -0.22
CA GLU A 242 5.70 -16.54 -1.11
C GLU A 242 4.89 -16.66 -2.41
N ALA A 243 3.56 -16.53 -2.34
CA ALA A 243 2.70 -16.48 -3.52
C ALA A 243 3.05 -15.28 -4.42
N LEU A 244 3.22 -14.08 -3.83
CA LEU A 244 3.65 -12.88 -4.54
C LEU A 244 5.03 -13.06 -5.18
N ASN A 245 6.00 -13.61 -4.45
CA ASN A 245 7.36 -13.87 -4.98
C ASN A 245 7.32 -14.81 -6.18
N LYS A 246 6.61 -15.92 -6.06
CA LYS A 246 6.48 -16.88 -7.17
C LYS A 246 5.87 -16.23 -8.42
N ALA A 247 4.82 -15.44 -8.25
CA ALA A 247 4.15 -14.74 -9.34
C ALA A 247 5.03 -13.64 -9.95
N LEU A 248 5.76 -12.89 -9.11
CA LEU A 248 6.71 -11.86 -9.53
C LEU A 248 7.86 -12.45 -10.35
N HIS A 249 8.47 -13.55 -9.89
CA HIS A 249 9.53 -14.24 -10.63
C HIS A 249 9.01 -14.78 -11.98
N ALA A 250 7.79 -15.30 -12.03
CA ALA A 250 7.18 -15.73 -13.28
C ALA A 250 6.99 -14.55 -14.26
N ALA A 251 6.57 -13.37 -13.77
CA ALA A 251 6.46 -12.16 -14.59
C ALA A 251 7.81 -11.65 -15.10
N MET A 252 8.88 -11.84 -14.35
CA MET A 252 10.24 -11.55 -14.79
C MET A 252 10.71 -12.55 -15.86
N GLN A 253 10.45 -13.84 -15.65
CA GLN A 253 10.89 -14.92 -16.55
C GLN A 253 10.22 -14.90 -17.92
N ASP A 254 8.93 -14.55 -17.99
CA ASP A 254 8.18 -14.53 -19.25
C ASP A 254 8.24 -13.16 -19.98
N GLY A 255 8.95 -12.19 -19.42
CA GLY A 255 9.16 -10.87 -20.01
C GLY A 255 8.04 -9.85 -19.74
N THR A 256 7.00 -10.21 -18.99
CA THR A 256 5.93 -9.28 -18.58
C THR A 256 6.51 -8.08 -17.83
N TRP A 257 7.37 -8.33 -16.83
CA TRP A 257 8.06 -7.28 -16.09
C TRP A 257 8.84 -6.34 -17.01
N LYS A 258 9.59 -6.90 -17.96
CA LYS A 258 10.35 -6.14 -18.96
C LYS A 258 9.45 -5.23 -19.78
N THR A 259 8.34 -5.75 -20.30
CA THR A 259 7.37 -4.99 -21.09
C THR A 259 6.77 -3.82 -20.28
N LEU A 260 6.43 -4.05 -19.01
CA LEU A 260 5.94 -3.01 -18.14
C LEU A 260 7.01 -1.97 -17.82
N HIS A 261 8.25 -2.40 -17.58
CA HIS A 261 9.37 -1.48 -17.37
C HIS A 261 9.62 -0.59 -18.58
N GLU A 262 9.69 -1.15 -19.79
CA GLU A 262 9.87 -0.39 -21.02
C GLU A 262 8.73 0.62 -21.28
N LYS A 263 7.49 0.26 -20.92
CA LYS A 263 6.32 1.14 -21.00
C LYS A 263 6.44 2.35 -20.06
N TRP A 264 6.82 2.12 -18.81
CA TRP A 264 6.77 3.13 -17.76
C TRP A 264 8.08 3.90 -17.60
N PHE A 265 9.22 3.30 -17.97
CA PHE A 265 10.57 3.86 -17.85
C PHE A 265 11.31 3.85 -19.18
N PRO A 266 10.77 4.48 -20.24
CA PRO A 266 11.38 4.45 -21.57
C PRO A 266 12.78 5.07 -21.52
N GLY A 267 13.77 4.34 -22.06
CA GLY A 267 15.17 4.76 -22.08
C GLY A 267 15.92 4.64 -20.76
N THR A 268 15.29 4.15 -19.69
CA THR A 268 15.97 3.84 -18.44
C THR A 268 16.56 2.43 -18.51
N PRO A 269 17.86 2.23 -18.23
CA PRO A 269 18.47 0.91 -18.25
C PRO A 269 17.77 -0.04 -17.28
N MET A 270 17.50 -1.26 -17.74
CA MET A 270 16.96 -2.31 -16.89
C MET A 270 18.06 -2.91 -16.03
N PRO A 271 17.86 -3.02 -14.71
CA PRO A 271 18.78 -3.74 -13.84
C PRO A 271 18.86 -5.22 -14.24
N GLU A 272 20.04 -5.77 -14.41
CA GLU A 272 20.26 -7.19 -14.79
C GLU A 272 19.56 -8.18 -13.83
N ALA A 273 19.42 -7.80 -12.56
CA ALA A 273 18.76 -8.61 -11.53
C ALA A 273 17.30 -8.96 -11.86
N TYR A 274 16.63 -8.15 -12.71
CA TYR A 274 15.22 -8.32 -13.07
C TYR A 274 14.98 -8.82 -14.49
N LEU A 275 16.06 -9.02 -15.25
CA LEU A 275 15.96 -9.61 -16.57
C LEU A 275 15.69 -11.11 -16.50
N PRO A 276 14.97 -11.69 -17.49
CA PRO A 276 14.83 -13.12 -17.61
C PRO A 276 16.22 -13.78 -17.61
N LYS A 277 16.43 -14.72 -16.71
CA LYS A 277 17.63 -15.57 -16.77
C LYS A 277 17.40 -16.66 -17.83
N PRO A 278 18.39 -16.94 -18.71
CA PRO A 278 18.28 -17.97 -19.72
C PRO A 278 18.09 -19.36 -19.10
#